data_806d5f2380bdb9c29ffc884876ea3919
#
_entry.id   806d5f2380bdb9c29ffc884876ea3919
#
_cell.length_a   1.000
_cell.length_b   1.000
_cell.length_c   1.000
_cell.angle_alpha   90.00
_cell.angle_beta   90.00
_cell.angle_gamma   90.00
#
_symmetry.space_group_name_H-M   'P 1'
#
loop_
_entity.id
_entity.type
_entity.pdbx_description
1 polymer ?
#
loop_
_entity_poly.entity_id
_entity_poly.type
_entity_poly.pdbx_seq_one_letter_code
_entity_poly.pdbx_strand_id
1 'polypeptide(L)'
;MVVAGANDNIDMEACNAGDPTTCPFTPGVGSSGVYFSFNGGHSWAQPTYSGSTARDCLGPAACAPHVGPIGTLPHYFENGLVSDGDPGVAFGPRPGADGTFSWANGTRLYYSNLTSNFPTGAAFPGFEAIAVSRTDNLPAAAAGNASAWSNPVVISKQNPTTFSDKSQIWADNAASSPFFGHVYVCWADFLSNSHGHALPVPLIVAQSADGGSTWTVQQVGPATSNGINSQPDGCTIRTDSHGNVYVFGVGTRSGTSFEMMYKSTDGGAHFTGPALLASAVDPGVIDPVIGRPVMDGVAGARNDLAFAPSADIANGAPTGTDATNQIVLTWADGAQGLNHEQLLMMTSTNGGASFTGPAAVPLAAGDRPYYTAPAISPNGTDVYITYNAFTTPFRNDTSSPRGLVGAILHADVTGGAIGAFGTLARGAVGDPRASSQNNLTAEFLGDYVYTAATRTGAVGVWNDVRSAADCPALDAWRLSLRTGTSVTKPAPQQDCPATFGNSDIFGAAVTDPTP
;
A
#
# COMPACT_ATOMS: atom_id res chain seq x y z
N MET A 1 -0.50 15.56 13.61
CA MET A 1 0.47 15.35 12.52
C MET A 1 0.13 14.07 11.81
N VAL A 2 0.30 14.04 10.49
CA VAL A 2 0.07 12.88 9.63
C VAL A 2 1.31 12.67 8.76
N VAL A 3 1.65 11.41 8.45
CA VAL A 3 2.72 11.06 7.51
C VAL A 3 2.14 10.07 6.50
N ALA A 4 2.52 10.21 5.24
CA ALA A 4 2.19 9.28 4.18
C ALA A 4 3.47 8.84 3.44
N GLY A 5 3.44 7.63 2.92
CA GLY A 5 4.41 7.12 1.96
C GLY A 5 3.73 6.87 0.62
N ALA A 6 4.47 6.94 -0.46
CA ALA A 6 3.99 6.59 -1.80
C ALA A 6 5.14 6.06 -2.66
N ASN A 7 4.80 5.27 -3.67
CA ASN A 7 5.71 5.06 -4.79
C ASN A 7 5.76 6.37 -5.57
N ASP A 8 6.94 6.96 -5.64
CA ASP A 8 7.16 8.31 -6.17
C ASP A 8 8.33 8.31 -7.15
N ASN A 9 8.05 8.63 -8.38
CA ASN A 9 9.03 8.68 -9.45
C ASN A 9 9.73 10.05 -9.57
N ILE A 10 9.63 10.93 -8.57
CA ILE A 10 10.22 12.28 -8.60
C ILE A 10 11.74 12.27 -8.84
N ASP A 11 12.42 11.21 -8.43
CA ASP A 11 13.86 11.07 -8.58
C ASP A 11 14.28 10.40 -9.89
N MET A 12 13.30 9.86 -10.64
CA MET A 12 13.53 9.19 -11.93
C MET A 12 13.78 10.20 -13.05
N GLU A 13 14.32 9.69 -14.13
CA GLU A 13 14.53 10.41 -15.40
C GLU A 13 13.22 10.68 -16.14
N ALA A 14 13.29 11.55 -17.13
CA ALA A 14 12.18 11.75 -18.06
C ALA A 14 11.89 10.48 -18.85
N CYS A 15 10.62 10.28 -19.24
CA CYS A 15 10.29 9.29 -20.27
C CYS A 15 11.17 9.53 -21.51
N ASN A 16 11.43 8.49 -22.30
CA ASN A 16 12.32 8.44 -23.47
C ASN A 16 13.84 8.47 -23.20
N ALA A 17 14.29 8.53 -21.97
CA ALA A 17 15.73 8.40 -21.70
C ALA A 17 16.22 6.98 -22.04
N GLY A 18 17.12 6.89 -23.00
CA GLY A 18 17.66 5.61 -23.49
C GLY A 18 16.78 4.82 -24.46
N ASP A 19 15.47 4.87 -24.31
CA ASP A 19 14.48 4.27 -25.22
C ASP A 19 13.31 5.24 -25.41
N PRO A 20 13.12 5.78 -26.63
CA PRO A 20 12.08 6.79 -26.89
C PRO A 20 10.65 6.26 -26.76
N THR A 21 10.46 4.93 -26.64
CA THR A 21 9.14 4.29 -26.57
C THR A 21 8.77 3.82 -25.16
N THR A 22 9.49 4.24 -24.12
CA THR A 22 9.22 3.83 -22.73
C THR A 22 9.47 4.96 -21.74
N CYS A 23 8.98 4.79 -20.51
CA CYS A 23 9.39 5.56 -19.34
C CYS A 23 10.23 4.62 -18.48
N PRO A 24 11.57 4.67 -18.57
CA PRO A 24 12.45 3.72 -17.92
C PRO A 24 12.54 3.97 -16.40
N PHE A 25 13.03 2.96 -15.67
CA PHE A 25 13.60 3.12 -14.34
C PHE A 25 15.12 3.03 -14.43
N THR A 26 15.82 4.09 -14.05
CA THR A 26 17.27 4.04 -13.96
C THR A 26 17.67 3.21 -12.72
N PRO A 27 18.43 2.10 -12.89
CA PRO A 27 18.89 1.30 -11.77
C PRO A 27 19.66 2.13 -10.75
N GLY A 28 19.33 1.99 -9.47
CA GLY A 28 19.96 2.73 -8.39
C GLY A 28 19.26 4.04 -7.99
N VAL A 29 18.13 4.37 -8.61
CA VAL A 29 17.28 5.51 -8.22
C VAL A 29 16.09 4.99 -7.42
N GLY A 30 15.85 5.58 -6.24
CA GLY A 30 14.78 5.16 -5.33
C GLY A 30 13.41 5.71 -5.69
N SER A 31 12.36 5.03 -5.19
CA SER A 31 10.94 5.42 -5.40
C SER A 31 10.12 5.54 -4.10
N SER A 32 10.71 5.35 -2.90
CA SER A 32 9.96 5.44 -1.64
C SER A 32 9.84 6.90 -1.16
N GLY A 33 8.83 7.62 -1.65
CA GLY A 33 8.52 8.99 -1.26
C GLY A 33 7.96 9.09 0.15
N VAL A 34 8.23 10.20 0.86
CA VAL A 34 7.71 10.47 2.19
C VAL A 34 7.14 11.88 2.29
N TYR A 35 5.96 12.01 2.89
CA TYR A 35 5.22 13.27 2.97
C TYR A 35 4.76 13.53 4.39
N PHE A 36 4.89 14.79 4.83
CA PHE A 36 4.54 15.23 6.18
C PHE A 36 3.44 16.28 6.16
N SER A 37 2.48 16.15 7.06
CA SER A 37 1.47 17.17 7.35
C SER A 37 1.45 17.50 8.84
N PHE A 38 1.57 18.77 9.18
CA PHE A 38 1.52 19.27 10.56
C PHE A 38 0.17 19.92 10.92
N ASN A 39 -0.79 19.92 10.01
CA ASN A 39 -2.11 20.51 10.17
C ASN A 39 -3.25 19.50 9.93
N GLY A 40 -3.03 18.22 10.27
CA GLY A 40 -4.05 17.20 10.21
C GLY A 40 -4.38 16.69 8.80
N GLY A 41 -3.48 16.84 7.81
CA GLY A 41 -3.70 16.40 6.45
C GLY A 41 -4.23 17.47 5.48
N HIS A 42 -4.40 18.73 5.95
CA HIS A 42 -4.88 19.83 5.11
C HIS A 42 -3.83 20.37 4.14
N SER A 43 -2.55 20.25 4.48
CA SER A 43 -1.44 20.51 3.56
C SER A 43 -0.28 19.57 3.84
N TRP A 44 0.50 19.31 2.80
CA TRP A 44 1.58 18.34 2.82
C TRP A 44 2.88 18.96 2.34
N ALA A 45 3.98 18.49 2.88
CA ALA A 45 5.33 18.83 2.44
C ALA A 45 6.11 17.55 2.15
N GLN A 46 6.74 17.50 0.99
CA GLN A 46 7.75 16.50 0.66
C GLN A 46 9.11 17.10 0.95
N PRO A 47 9.93 16.52 1.82
CA PRO A 47 11.28 17.00 2.09
C PRO A 47 12.20 16.75 0.89
N THR A 48 13.28 17.51 0.83
CA THR A 48 14.36 17.24 -0.12
C THR A 48 15.60 16.83 0.66
N TYR A 49 16.10 15.61 0.37
CA TYR A 49 17.35 15.09 0.92
C TYR A 49 18.44 15.08 -0.15
N SER A 50 19.54 14.37 0.10
CA SER A 50 20.59 14.06 -0.87
C SER A 50 20.72 12.55 -1.00
N GLY A 51 20.84 12.05 -2.23
CA GLY A 51 20.96 10.62 -2.53
C GLY A 51 21.13 10.37 -4.01
N SER A 52 20.89 9.14 -4.45
CA SER A 52 21.00 8.76 -5.85
C SER A 52 19.75 9.19 -6.63
N THR A 53 19.94 9.95 -7.70
CA THR A 53 18.87 10.53 -8.53
C THR A 53 19.24 10.56 -10.01
N ALA A 54 18.24 10.62 -10.88
CA ALA A 54 18.35 10.88 -12.32
C ALA A 54 17.35 11.95 -12.79
N ARG A 55 16.71 12.70 -11.86
CA ARG A 55 15.61 13.63 -12.14
C ARG A 55 15.93 14.76 -13.12
N ASP A 56 17.18 15.11 -13.30
CA ASP A 56 17.64 16.14 -14.26
C ASP A 56 18.03 15.57 -15.62
N CYS A 57 17.96 14.25 -15.79
CA CYS A 57 18.22 13.60 -17.07
C CYS A 57 16.97 13.62 -17.95
N LEU A 58 17.04 14.40 -19.03
CA LEU A 58 15.93 14.58 -19.96
C LEU A 58 15.98 13.64 -21.18
N GLY A 59 16.99 12.75 -21.27
CA GLY A 59 17.20 11.92 -22.44
C GLY A 59 17.72 12.75 -23.63
N PRO A 60 17.71 12.20 -24.89
CA PRO A 60 17.29 10.85 -25.27
C PRO A 60 18.28 9.73 -24.92
N ALA A 61 19.52 10.05 -24.53
CA ALA A 61 20.48 9.03 -24.09
C ALA A 61 20.04 8.39 -22.76
N ALA A 62 20.48 7.15 -22.53
CA ALA A 62 20.26 6.49 -21.24
C ALA A 62 20.88 7.31 -20.09
N CYS A 63 20.15 7.42 -19.00
CA CYS A 63 20.58 8.13 -17.82
C CYS A 63 21.55 7.30 -16.98
N ALA A 64 22.47 8.00 -16.32
CA ALA A 64 23.30 7.43 -15.26
C ALA A 64 22.91 8.12 -13.94
N PRO A 65 22.65 7.38 -12.87
CA PRO A 65 22.33 7.98 -11.59
C PRO A 65 23.56 8.71 -11.03
N HIS A 66 23.31 9.79 -10.30
CA HIS A 66 24.36 10.57 -9.62
C HIS A 66 23.86 11.04 -8.26
N VAL A 67 24.76 11.53 -7.41
CA VAL A 67 24.36 12.11 -6.13
C VAL A 67 23.78 13.50 -6.35
N GLY A 68 22.54 13.70 -5.93
CA GLY A 68 21.81 14.95 -6.09
C GLY A 68 20.61 15.04 -5.12
N PRO A 69 19.70 16.01 -5.35
CA PRO A 69 18.50 16.15 -4.53
C PRO A 69 17.53 15.01 -4.80
N ILE A 70 17.00 14.40 -3.72
CA ILE A 70 15.99 13.35 -3.75
C ILE A 70 14.75 13.75 -2.92
N GLY A 71 13.55 13.27 -3.34
CA GLY A 71 12.30 13.34 -2.59
C GLY A 71 11.96 12.03 -1.86
N THR A 72 12.77 11.00 -2.06
CA THR A 72 12.63 9.68 -1.46
C THR A 72 13.42 9.56 -0.16
N LEU A 73 13.31 8.41 0.53
CA LEU A 73 13.99 8.17 1.81
C LEU A 73 15.51 8.29 1.71
N PRO A 74 16.17 8.96 2.67
CA PRO A 74 17.62 9.09 2.71
C PRO A 74 18.29 7.81 3.23
N HIS A 75 19.62 7.74 3.11
CA HIS A 75 20.53 6.71 3.61
C HIS A 75 20.52 5.37 2.87
N TYR A 76 19.67 5.18 1.84
CA TYR A 76 19.70 3.93 1.08
C TYR A 76 20.97 3.80 0.24
N PHE A 77 21.29 4.81 -0.56
CA PHE A 77 22.48 4.84 -1.41
C PHE A 77 23.77 4.59 -0.61
N GLU A 78 23.95 5.27 0.53
CA GLU A 78 25.13 5.17 1.38
C GLU A 78 25.28 3.77 2.02
N ASN A 79 24.18 3.01 2.11
CA ASN A 79 24.17 1.65 2.63
C ASN A 79 24.16 0.59 1.50
N GLY A 80 24.38 0.99 0.23
CA GLY A 80 24.41 0.08 -0.92
C GLY A 80 23.03 -0.46 -1.31
N LEU A 81 21.97 0.29 -1.00
CA LEU A 81 20.58 -0.06 -1.18
C LEU A 81 19.87 0.93 -2.12
N VAL A 82 18.71 0.52 -2.64
CA VAL A 82 17.73 1.34 -3.32
C VAL A 82 16.41 1.23 -2.55
N SER A 83 15.65 2.31 -2.43
CA SER A 83 14.31 2.30 -1.82
C SER A 83 13.27 2.08 -2.92
N ASP A 84 12.67 0.89 -3.00
CA ASP A 84 11.91 0.45 -4.19
C ASP A 84 10.38 0.55 -4.04
N GLY A 85 9.89 1.33 -3.08
CA GLY A 85 8.46 1.59 -2.95
C GLY A 85 7.73 0.64 -2.02
N ASP A 86 6.44 0.43 -2.25
CA ASP A 86 5.48 -0.30 -1.41
C ASP A 86 5.54 0.12 0.06
N PRO A 87 5.31 1.43 0.34
CA PRO A 87 5.54 1.99 1.66
C PRO A 87 4.46 1.63 2.67
N GLY A 88 4.89 1.29 3.88
CA GLY A 88 4.04 1.25 5.06
C GLY A 88 4.56 2.20 6.12
N VAL A 89 3.68 2.93 6.82
CA VAL A 89 4.07 3.84 7.89
C VAL A 89 3.31 3.54 9.18
N ALA A 90 4.00 3.64 10.32
CA ALA A 90 3.40 3.46 11.62
C ALA A 90 4.02 4.41 12.66
N PHE A 91 3.17 4.90 13.58
CA PHE A 91 3.61 5.63 14.76
C PHE A 91 3.57 4.74 15.99
N GLY A 92 4.66 4.74 16.74
CA GLY A 92 4.75 4.08 18.04
C GLY A 92 5.34 4.96 19.12
N PRO A 93 5.26 4.53 20.40
CA PRO A 93 5.94 5.20 21.50
C PRO A 93 7.45 5.08 21.32
N ARG A 94 8.17 6.09 21.78
CA ARG A 94 9.63 6.07 21.79
C ARG A 94 10.15 5.33 23.02
N PRO A 95 11.19 4.47 22.92
CA PRO A 95 11.88 3.93 24.09
C PRO A 95 12.69 5.02 24.78
N GLY A 96 12.74 4.98 26.11
CA GLY A 96 13.66 5.77 26.93
C GLY A 96 15.08 5.20 26.91
N ALA A 97 15.99 5.85 27.63
CA ALA A 97 17.38 5.40 27.75
C ALA A 97 17.51 4.04 28.47
N ASP A 98 16.52 3.67 29.29
CA ASP A 98 16.38 2.39 29.98
C ASP A 98 15.67 1.32 29.12
N GLY A 99 15.29 1.64 27.89
CA GLY A 99 14.55 0.77 26.99
C GLY A 99 13.03 0.74 27.22
N THR A 100 12.51 1.43 28.23
CA THR A 100 11.08 1.45 28.53
C THR A 100 10.33 2.34 27.55
N PHE A 101 9.29 1.79 26.90
CA PHE A 101 8.45 2.55 25.98
C PHE A 101 7.48 3.46 26.75
N SER A 102 7.36 4.70 26.26
CA SER A 102 6.39 5.66 26.81
C SER A 102 6.08 6.75 25.79
N TRP A 103 4.83 7.16 25.70
CA TRP A 103 4.46 8.35 24.95
C TRP A 103 5.08 9.63 25.52
N ALA A 104 5.44 9.64 26.82
CA ALA A 104 6.17 10.76 27.43
C ALA A 104 7.60 10.90 26.90
N ASN A 105 8.21 9.85 26.36
CA ASN A 105 9.51 9.88 25.70
C ASN A 105 9.44 10.47 24.28
N GLY A 106 8.21 10.70 23.75
CA GLY A 106 7.94 11.16 22.40
C GLY A 106 7.45 10.04 21.48
N THR A 107 7.35 10.38 20.22
CA THR A 107 6.83 9.51 19.15
C THR A 107 7.96 9.11 18.21
N ARG A 108 7.97 7.85 17.79
CA ARG A 108 8.82 7.31 16.71
C ARG A 108 7.96 7.01 15.51
N LEU A 109 8.38 7.48 14.34
CA LEU A 109 7.86 7.06 13.05
C LEU A 109 8.71 5.89 12.54
N TYR A 110 8.04 4.85 12.09
CA TYR A 110 8.59 3.72 11.35
C TYR A 110 8.10 3.80 9.90
N TYR A 111 8.99 3.51 8.97
CA TYR A 111 8.69 3.44 7.55
C TYR A 111 9.26 2.12 7.02
N SER A 112 8.40 1.17 6.63
CA SER A 112 8.79 -0.04 5.90
C SER A 112 8.64 0.19 4.40
N ASN A 113 9.50 -0.42 3.61
CA ASN A 113 9.45 -0.39 2.16
C ASN A 113 10.20 -1.57 1.55
N LEU A 114 9.99 -1.80 0.28
CA LEU A 114 10.82 -2.67 -0.53
C LEU A 114 12.21 -2.06 -0.70
N THR A 115 13.22 -2.90 -0.82
CA THR A 115 14.60 -2.47 -1.08
C THR A 115 15.35 -3.50 -1.92
N SER A 116 16.05 -3.03 -2.93
CA SER A 116 17.01 -3.81 -3.71
C SER A 116 18.45 -3.39 -3.43
N ASN A 117 19.39 -4.18 -3.96
CA ASN A 117 20.80 -3.82 -3.93
C ASN A 117 21.09 -2.67 -4.90
N PHE A 118 21.90 -1.72 -4.47
CA PHE A 118 22.46 -0.75 -5.41
C PHE A 118 23.28 -1.47 -6.49
N PRO A 119 23.22 -1.05 -7.79
CA PRO A 119 23.79 -1.83 -8.91
C PRO A 119 25.25 -2.22 -8.79
N THR A 120 26.04 -1.47 -8.02
CA THR A 120 27.45 -1.76 -7.77
C THR A 120 27.71 -2.43 -6.42
N GLY A 121 26.65 -2.81 -5.69
CA GLY A 121 26.68 -3.37 -4.34
C GLY A 121 26.06 -4.76 -4.25
N ALA A 122 26.24 -5.38 -3.09
CA ALA A 122 25.62 -6.65 -2.71
C ALA A 122 25.39 -6.64 -1.19
N ALA A 123 24.52 -5.75 -0.72
CA ALA A 123 24.21 -5.61 0.70
C ALA A 123 23.50 -6.86 1.26
N PHE A 124 22.76 -7.57 0.41
CA PHE A 124 22.11 -8.84 0.74
C PHE A 124 22.04 -9.75 -0.51
N PRO A 125 21.88 -11.08 -0.35
CA PRO A 125 21.60 -11.98 -1.47
C PRO A 125 20.12 -11.90 -1.87
N GLY A 126 19.82 -12.14 -3.16
CA GLY A 126 18.44 -12.15 -3.68
C GLY A 126 18.07 -10.87 -4.42
N PHE A 127 16.77 -10.73 -4.71
CA PHE A 127 16.30 -9.69 -5.62
C PHE A 127 15.75 -8.48 -4.87
N GLU A 128 14.87 -8.73 -3.89
CA GLU A 128 14.16 -7.69 -3.17
C GLU A 128 13.93 -8.10 -1.72
N ALA A 129 14.13 -7.17 -0.82
CA ALA A 129 14.06 -7.34 0.63
C ALA A 129 13.10 -6.31 1.23
N ILE A 130 12.75 -6.49 2.50
CA ILE A 130 12.03 -5.49 3.29
C ILE A 130 13.02 -4.73 4.16
N ALA A 131 12.99 -3.40 4.09
CA ALA A 131 13.75 -2.52 4.95
C ALA A 131 12.85 -1.66 5.84
N VAL A 132 13.36 -1.25 6.99
CA VAL A 132 12.70 -0.34 7.91
C VAL A 132 13.63 0.82 8.24
N SER A 133 13.19 2.04 7.92
CA SER A 133 13.77 3.30 8.38
C SER A 133 12.93 3.87 9.53
N ARG A 134 13.54 4.70 10.39
CA ARG A 134 12.84 5.30 11.52
C ARG A 134 13.36 6.68 11.84
N THR A 135 12.48 7.53 12.42
CA THR A 135 12.86 8.85 12.92
C THR A 135 12.15 9.19 14.23
N ASP A 136 12.88 9.79 15.15
CA ASP A 136 12.37 10.36 16.42
C ASP A 136 12.22 11.88 16.33
N ASN A 137 12.65 12.51 15.23
CA ASN A 137 12.63 13.97 15.04
C ASN A 137 11.91 14.34 13.74
N LEU A 138 10.59 14.23 13.78
CA LEU A 138 9.72 14.47 12.64
C LEU A 138 9.85 15.89 12.04
N PRO A 139 9.96 16.98 12.85
CA PRO A 139 10.19 18.32 12.29
C PRO A 139 11.50 18.42 11.50
N ALA A 140 12.59 17.82 11.99
CA ALA A 140 13.87 17.84 11.30
C ALA A 140 13.83 16.97 10.03
N ALA A 141 13.20 15.78 10.09
CA ALA A 141 12.98 14.94 8.92
C ALA A 141 12.18 15.68 7.83
N ALA A 142 11.06 16.31 8.21
CA ALA A 142 10.23 17.10 7.29
C ALA A 142 10.94 18.33 6.71
N ALA A 143 11.95 18.86 7.42
CA ALA A 143 12.79 19.96 6.95
C ALA A 143 13.97 19.50 6.04
N GLY A 144 14.02 18.22 5.63
CA GLY A 144 15.07 17.69 4.76
C GLY A 144 16.38 17.33 5.46
N ASN A 145 16.37 17.25 6.81
CA ASN A 145 17.56 16.81 7.53
C ASN A 145 17.66 15.28 7.53
N ALA A 146 18.49 14.74 6.67
CA ALA A 146 18.73 13.29 6.56
C ALA A 146 19.19 12.67 7.90
N SER A 147 20.00 13.39 8.72
CA SER A 147 20.47 12.86 10.01
C SER A 147 19.37 12.64 11.05
N ALA A 148 18.14 13.10 10.79
CA ALA A 148 16.98 12.78 11.60
C ALA A 148 16.50 11.35 11.41
N TRP A 149 16.86 10.69 10.30
CA TRP A 149 16.54 9.30 10.01
C TRP A 149 17.66 8.37 10.46
N SER A 150 17.29 7.18 10.91
CA SER A 150 18.24 6.08 11.06
C SER A 150 18.64 5.52 9.70
N ASN A 151 19.78 4.82 9.62
CA ASN A 151 20.04 3.94 8.49
C ASN A 151 18.90 2.90 8.34
N PRO A 152 18.56 2.49 7.10
CA PRO A 152 17.62 1.42 6.87
C PRO A 152 18.13 0.10 7.45
N VAL A 153 17.24 -0.66 8.06
CA VAL A 153 17.52 -2.01 8.57
C VAL A 153 16.83 -3.00 7.65
N VAL A 154 17.58 -3.83 6.93
CA VAL A 154 17.01 -4.95 6.18
C VAL A 154 16.54 -6.01 7.16
N ILE A 155 15.24 -6.29 7.19
CA ILE A 155 14.61 -7.16 8.19
C ILE A 155 14.25 -8.53 7.65
N SER A 156 14.09 -8.69 6.34
CA SER A 156 13.79 -9.98 5.71
C SER A 156 15.02 -10.88 5.65
N LYS A 157 14.80 -12.21 5.78
CA LYS A 157 15.85 -13.22 5.67
C LYS A 157 16.05 -13.60 4.21
N GLN A 158 17.01 -12.97 3.58
CA GLN A 158 17.26 -13.10 2.16
C GLN A 158 18.14 -14.31 1.80
N ASN A 159 17.86 -14.88 0.62
CA ASN A 159 18.69 -15.85 -0.07
C ASN A 159 18.64 -15.57 -1.59
N PRO A 160 19.45 -16.23 -2.44
CA PRO A 160 19.52 -15.91 -3.87
C PRO A 160 18.22 -16.06 -4.66
N THR A 161 17.16 -16.65 -4.09
CA THR A 161 15.87 -16.88 -4.76
C THR A 161 14.72 -16.09 -4.16
N THR A 162 14.96 -15.31 -3.09
CA THR A 162 13.93 -14.58 -2.37
C THR A 162 13.61 -13.25 -3.06
N PHE A 163 12.32 -13.00 -3.21
CA PHE A 163 11.71 -11.73 -3.58
C PHE A 163 10.62 -11.44 -2.53
N SER A 164 10.93 -10.55 -1.58
CA SER A 164 9.99 -10.14 -0.54
C SER A 164 9.12 -9.01 -1.08
N ASP A 165 7.80 -9.08 -0.89
CA ASP A 165 6.86 -8.12 -1.49
C ASP A 165 5.63 -7.91 -0.59
N LYS A 166 4.88 -6.82 -0.83
CA LYS A 166 3.60 -6.51 -0.19
C LYS A 166 3.71 -6.34 1.32
N SER A 167 4.67 -5.53 1.77
CA SER A 167 4.90 -5.31 3.20
C SER A 167 3.91 -4.34 3.82
N GLN A 168 3.47 -4.62 5.06
CA GLN A 168 2.78 -3.67 5.90
C GLN A 168 3.35 -3.65 7.32
N ILE A 169 3.39 -2.47 7.94
CA ILE A 169 3.96 -2.23 9.26
C ILE A 169 2.90 -1.73 10.25
N TRP A 170 3.02 -2.14 11.50
CA TRP A 170 2.23 -1.64 12.63
C TRP A 170 3.07 -1.55 13.90
N ALA A 171 2.84 -0.53 14.72
CA ALA A 171 3.40 -0.45 16.07
C ALA A 171 2.28 -0.67 17.09
N ASP A 172 2.53 -1.47 18.11
CA ASP A 172 1.63 -1.62 19.24
C ASP A 172 1.64 -0.32 20.05
N ASN A 173 0.57 0.46 19.89
CA ASN A 173 0.51 1.86 20.30
C ASN A 173 -0.50 2.14 21.41
N ALA A 174 -1.16 1.11 21.96
CA ALA A 174 -2.05 1.20 23.10
C ALA A 174 -1.28 0.88 24.40
N ALA A 175 -1.15 1.85 25.32
CA ALA A 175 -0.35 1.67 26.52
C ALA A 175 -0.86 0.61 27.49
N SER A 176 -2.08 0.11 27.32
CA SER A 176 -2.64 -1.03 28.08
C SER A 176 -2.11 -2.38 27.61
N SER A 177 -1.51 -2.44 26.41
CA SER A 177 -0.92 -3.67 25.86
C SER A 177 0.31 -4.11 26.67
N PRO A 178 0.44 -5.41 26.99
CA PRO A 178 1.68 -5.94 27.58
C PRO A 178 2.87 -5.89 26.61
N PHE A 179 2.63 -5.69 25.31
CA PHE A 179 3.63 -5.57 24.25
C PHE A 179 3.73 -4.15 23.69
N PHE A 180 3.29 -3.16 24.48
CA PHE A 180 3.33 -1.75 24.09
C PHE A 180 4.71 -1.32 23.59
N GLY A 181 4.76 -0.74 22.40
CA GLY A 181 5.99 -0.32 21.73
C GLY A 181 6.65 -1.38 20.85
N HIS A 182 6.16 -2.62 20.84
CA HIS A 182 6.59 -3.61 19.85
C HIS A 182 6.17 -3.15 18.44
N VAL A 183 6.97 -3.53 17.44
CA VAL A 183 6.70 -3.22 16.04
C VAL A 183 6.64 -4.51 15.23
N TYR A 184 5.70 -4.57 14.33
CA TYR A 184 5.42 -5.74 13.51
C TYR A 184 5.42 -5.36 12.04
N VAL A 185 6.01 -6.21 11.20
CA VAL A 185 5.92 -6.11 9.73
C VAL A 185 5.51 -7.46 9.20
N CYS A 186 4.52 -7.50 8.30
CA CYS A 186 4.16 -8.70 7.56
C CYS A 186 4.47 -8.52 6.07
N TRP A 187 4.74 -9.62 5.35
CA TRP A 187 4.95 -9.63 3.90
C TRP A 187 4.83 -11.04 3.32
N ALA A 188 4.78 -11.16 2.00
CA ALA A 188 4.90 -12.40 1.27
C ALA A 188 6.32 -12.58 0.72
N ASP A 189 6.92 -13.76 0.92
CA ASP A 189 8.20 -14.13 0.30
C ASP A 189 7.92 -14.95 -0.97
N PHE A 190 8.02 -14.31 -2.13
CA PHE A 190 7.96 -15.00 -3.41
C PHE A 190 9.30 -15.68 -3.66
N LEU A 191 9.28 -16.99 -3.81
CA LEU A 191 10.48 -17.80 -4.04
C LEU A 191 10.47 -18.35 -5.46
N SER A 192 11.65 -18.40 -6.09
CA SER A 192 11.84 -19.09 -7.36
C SER A 192 13.12 -19.91 -7.33
N ASN A 193 13.13 -21.04 -8.06
CA ASN A 193 14.38 -21.77 -8.24
C ASN A 193 15.20 -21.19 -9.40
N SER A 194 16.44 -21.66 -9.57
CA SER A 194 17.34 -21.22 -10.63
C SER A 194 16.85 -21.49 -12.06
N HIS A 195 15.74 -22.24 -12.21
CA HIS A 195 15.08 -22.52 -13.49
C HIS A 195 13.84 -21.66 -13.71
N GLY A 196 13.57 -20.68 -12.83
CA GLY A 196 12.40 -19.80 -12.92
C GLY A 196 11.07 -20.41 -12.51
N HIS A 197 11.06 -21.62 -11.91
CA HIS A 197 9.84 -22.21 -11.37
C HIS A 197 9.51 -21.57 -10.02
N ALA A 198 8.25 -21.15 -9.85
CA ALA A 198 7.74 -20.67 -8.58
C ALA A 198 7.81 -21.76 -7.51
N LEU A 199 8.31 -21.39 -6.35
CA LEU A 199 8.29 -22.20 -5.14
C LEU A 199 7.13 -21.77 -4.23
N PRO A 200 6.80 -22.53 -3.18
CA PRO A 200 5.80 -22.12 -2.21
C PRO A 200 6.10 -20.72 -1.62
N VAL A 201 5.06 -19.89 -1.54
CA VAL A 201 5.12 -18.52 -1.03
C VAL A 201 4.70 -18.53 0.43
N PRO A 202 5.60 -18.30 1.41
CA PRO A 202 5.23 -18.14 2.81
C PRO A 202 4.74 -16.72 3.11
N LEU A 203 3.81 -16.64 4.06
CA LEU A 203 3.52 -15.41 4.78
C LEU A 203 4.51 -15.26 5.94
N ILE A 204 5.21 -14.15 6.00
CA ILE A 204 6.24 -13.84 6.98
C ILE A 204 5.78 -12.73 7.91
N VAL A 205 6.18 -12.81 9.16
CA VAL A 205 6.06 -11.73 10.14
C VAL A 205 7.41 -11.49 10.79
N ALA A 206 7.84 -10.24 10.83
CA ALA A 206 8.94 -9.78 11.67
C ALA A 206 8.40 -8.99 12.85
N GLN A 207 9.02 -9.17 14.03
CA GLN A 207 8.72 -8.37 15.21
C GLN A 207 9.99 -7.78 15.80
N SER A 208 9.88 -6.58 16.35
CA SER A 208 10.91 -5.90 17.14
C SER A 208 10.35 -5.51 18.50
N ALA A 209 11.07 -5.83 19.56
CA ALA A 209 10.74 -5.45 20.93
C ALA A 209 11.62 -4.29 21.45
N ASP A 210 12.49 -3.73 20.61
CA ASP A 210 13.46 -2.69 20.98
C ASP A 210 13.34 -1.42 20.11
N GLY A 211 12.15 -1.20 19.56
CA GLY A 211 11.87 -0.03 18.73
C GLY A 211 12.54 -0.07 17.36
N GLY A 212 12.61 -1.23 16.74
CA GLY A 212 13.07 -1.43 15.38
C GLY A 212 14.60 -1.53 15.23
N SER A 213 15.33 -1.79 16.31
CA SER A 213 16.78 -1.97 16.26
C SER A 213 17.16 -3.40 15.90
N THR A 214 16.47 -4.38 16.49
CA THR A 214 16.64 -5.81 16.18
C THR A 214 15.28 -6.44 15.85
N TRP A 215 15.31 -7.52 15.05
CA TRP A 215 14.09 -8.13 14.52
C TRP A 215 14.16 -9.66 14.62
N THR A 216 13.08 -10.25 15.07
CA THR A 216 12.84 -11.70 15.00
C THR A 216 11.88 -11.97 13.85
N VAL A 217 12.27 -12.86 12.93
CA VAL A 217 11.51 -13.16 11.71
C VAL A 217 11.04 -14.59 11.74
N GLN A 218 9.76 -14.80 11.46
CA GLN A 218 9.15 -16.12 11.43
C GLN A 218 8.17 -16.28 10.26
N GLN A 219 8.05 -17.51 9.78
CA GLN A 219 6.99 -17.93 8.88
C GLN A 219 5.72 -18.23 9.69
N VAL A 220 4.59 -17.63 9.29
CA VAL A 220 3.35 -17.69 10.08
C VAL A 220 2.54 -18.96 9.84
N GLY A 221 2.74 -19.60 8.72
CA GLY A 221 2.04 -20.84 8.39
C GLY A 221 2.82 -21.68 7.38
N PRO A 222 2.36 -22.90 7.05
CA PRO A 222 3.02 -23.75 6.08
C PRO A 222 3.06 -23.06 4.71
N ALA A 223 4.23 -22.93 4.09
CA ALA A 223 4.33 -22.41 2.74
C ALA A 223 3.63 -23.36 1.78
N THR A 224 2.66 -22.83 1.04
CA THR A 224 1.98 -23.53 -0.05
C THR A 224 1.73 -22.55 -1.18
N SER A 225 1.94 -22.95 -2.41
CA SER A 225 1.60 -22.16 -3.59
C SER A 225 1.38 -23.09 -4.76
N ASN A 226 0.13 -23.35 -5.05
CA ASN A 226 -0.31 -24.07 -6.25
C ASN A 226 -1.73 -23.59 -6.60
N GLY A 227 -2.27 -23.95 -7.74
CA GLY A 227 -3.59 -23.51 -8.20
C GLY A 227 -4.78 -23.92 -7.30
N ILE A 228 -4.53 -24.68 -6.21
CA ILE A 228 -5.56 -25.17 -5.29
C ILE A 228 -5.41 -24.53 -3.90
N ASN A 229 -4.17 -24.31 -3.45
CA ASN A 229 -3.90 -23.73 -2.14
C ASN A 229 -2.76 -22.71 -2.23
N SER A 230 -2.90 -21.56 -1.58
CA SER A 230 -1.85 -20.57 -1.38
C SER A 230 -1.90 -19.99 0.02
N GLN A 231 -0.79 -19.44 0.50
CA GLN A 231 -0.77 -18.63 1.71
C GLN A 231 -1.36 -17.25 1.44
N PRO A 232 -1.80 -16.53 2.48
CA PRO A 232 -2.27 -15.15 2.32
C PRO A 232 -1.19 -14.24 1.73
N ASP A 233 -1.63 -13.40 0.80
CA ASP A 233 -0.90 -12.28 0.22
C ASP A 233 -1.64 -10.96 0.52
N GLY A 234 -1.03 -9.80 0.22
CA GLY A 234 -1.62 -8.50 0.52
C GLY A 234 -1.91 -8.32 2.01
N CYS A 235 -0.94 -8.64 2.87
CA CYS A 235 -1.20 -8.71 4.30
C CYS A 235 -1.45 -7.35 4.95
N THR A 236 -2.37 -7.33 5.92
CA THR A 236 -2.57 -6.24 6.89
C THR A 236 -2.28 -6.76 8.30
N ILE A 237 -1.47 -6.04 9.08
CA ILE A 237 -1.12 -6.39 10.45
C ILE A 237 -1.58 -5.32 11.43
N ARG A 238 -2.24 -5.72 12.54
CA ARG A 238 -2.78 -4.82 13.58
C ARG A 238 -2.66 -5.45 14.96
N THR A 239 -2.70 -4.61 16.00
CA THR A 239 -2.79 -5.05 17.41
C THR A 239 -4.03 -4.49 18.08
N ASP A 240 -4.60 -5.26 19.02
CA ASP A 240 -5.64 -4.77 19.93
C ASP A 240 -5.03 -4.22 21.24
N SER A 241 -5.87 -3.68 22.12
CA SER A 241 -5.44 -3.11 23.41
C SER A 241 -4.90 -4.12 24.43
N HIS A 242 -5.02 -5.41 24.14
CA HIS A 242 -4.51 -6.52 24.95
C HIS A 242 -3.20 -7.09 24.38
N GLY A 243 -2.69 -6.53 23.26
CA GLY A 243 -1.47 -6.98 22.61
C GLY A 243 -1.63 -8.24 21.76
N ASN A 244 -2.87 -8.63 21.45
CA ASN A 244 -3.06 -9.65 20.42
C ASN A 244 -2.68 -9.06 19.06
N VAL A 245 -1.96 -9.86 18.26
CA VAL A 245 -1.54 -9.48 16.91
C VAL A 245 -2.41 -10.22 15.90
N TYR A 246 -2.95 -9.48 14.95
CA TYR A 246 -3.79 -10.00 13.87
C TYR A 246 -3.10 -9.75 12.54
N VAL A 247 -3.05 -10.78 11.69
CA VAL A 247 -2.55 -10.69 10.32
C VAL A 247 -3.65 -11.17 9.39
N PHE A 248 -4.10 -10.29 8.52
CA PHE A 248 -5.09 -10.57 7.49
C PHE A 248 -4.41 -10.66 6.13
N GLY A 249 -5.02 -11.35 5.18
CA GLY A 249 -4.58 -11.43 3.81
C GLY A 249 -5.51 -12.31 2.99
N VAL A 250 -5.38 -12.30 1.67
CA VAL A 250 -6.16 -13.14 0.77
C VAL A 250 -5.34 -14.36 0.34
N GLY A 251 -5.92 -15.55 0.42
CA GLY A 251 -5.25 -16.78 0.00
C GLY A 251 -6.24 -17.81 -0.52
N THR A 252 -5.74 -18.88 -1.12
CA THR A 252 -6.57 -19.90 -1.76
C THR A 252 -6.64 -21.16 -0.92
N ARG A 253 -7.83 -21.74 -0.83
CA ARG A 253 -8.09 -23.09 -0.27
C ARG A 253 -9.03 -23.87 -1.19
N SER A 254 -8.60 -25.04 -1.62
CA SER A 254 -9.37 -25.90 -2.53
C SER A 254 -9.83 -25.19 -3.81
N GLY A 255 -9.00 -24.28 -4.35
CA GLY A 255 -9.28 -23.53 -5.57
C GLY A 255 -10.19 -22.30 -5.40
N THR A 256 -10.61 -21.99 -4.17
CA THR A 256 -11.42 -20.80 -3.86
C THR A 256 -10.56 -19.82 -3.06
N SER A 257 -10.58 -18.54 -3.42
CA SER A 257 -9.92 -17.48 -2.65
C SER A 257 -10.76 -17.09 -1.45
N PHE A 258 -10.08 -16.84 -0.33
CA PHE A 258 -10.69 -16.46 0.93
C PHE A 258 -9.91 -15.32 1.58
N GLU A 259 -10.63 -14.43 2.21
CA GLU A 259 -10.07 -13.61 3.28
C GLU A 259 -9.66 -14.52 4.43
N MET A 260 -8.43 -14.37 4.90
CA MET A 260 -7.82 -15.21 5.92
C MET A 260 -7.28 -14.38 7.07
N MET A 261 -7.30 -14.97 8.28
CA MET A 261 -6.74 -14.33 9.46
C MET A 261 -5.84 -15.29 10.22
N TYR A 262 -4.64 -14.83 10.56
CA TYR A 262 -3.80 -15.41 11.60
C TYR A 262 -3.86 -14.53 12.86
N LYS A 263 -3.76 -15.16 14.05
CA LYS A 263 -3.79 -14.46 15.33
C LYS A 263 -2.70 -14.98 16.26
N SER A 264 -2.04 -14.04 16.93
CA SER A 264 -1.15 -14.29 18.06
C SER A 264 -1.73 -13.68 19.32
N THR A 265 -1.61 -14.35 20.47
CA THR A 265 -2.00 -13.86 21.80
C THR A 265 -0.81 -13.67 22.73
N ASP A 266 0.39 -13.80 22.21
CA ASP A 266 1.66 -13.74 22.94
C ASP A 266 2.66 -12.75 22.31
N GLY A 267 2.13 -11.64 21.75
CA GLY A 267 2.93 -10.56 21.19
C GLY A 267 3.66 -10.93 19.89
N GLY A 268 3.10 -11.86 19.12
CA GLY A 268 3.67 -12.28 17.85
C GLY A 268 4.69 -13.41 17.94
N ALA A 269 4.86 -14.03 19.12
CA ALA A 269 5.78 -15.16 19.27
C ALA A 269 5.27 -16.43 18.58
N HIS A 270 3.96 -16.68 18.67
CA HIS A 270 3.31 -17.81 17.97
C HIS A 270 2.00 -17.35 17.34
N PHE A 271 1.69 -17.89 16.17
CA PHE A 271 0.44 -17.62 15.46
C PHE A 271 -0.41 -18.88 15.31
N THR A 272 -1.71 -18.70 15.40
CA THR A 272 -2.74 -19.71 15.08
C THR A 272 -3.51 -19.30 13.85
N GLY A 273 -3.99 -20.27 13.06
CA GLY A 273 -4.73 -19.97 11.83
C GLY A 273 -4.23 -20.78 10.63
N PRO A 274 -4.62 -20.43 9.39
CA PRO A 274 -5.54 -19.33 9.11
C PRO A 274 -7.00 -19.70 9.44
N ALA A 275 -7.73 -18.75 10.03
CA ALA A 275 -9.19 -18.77 9.99
C ALA A 275 -9.63 -18.28 8.59
N LEU A 276 -10.54 -19.01 7.94
CA LEU A 276 -11.17 -18.60 6.68
C LEU A 276 -12.38 -17.72 7.04
N LEU A 277 -12.40 -16.48 6.56
CA LEU A 277 -13.42 -15.50 6.95
C LEU A 277 -14.55 -15.42 5.94
N ALA A 278 -14.24 -15.13 4.69
CA ALA A 278 -15.19 -15.05 3.58
C ALA A 278 -14.51 -15.44 2.27
N SER A 279 -15.28 -15.98 1.31
CA SER A 279 -14.79 -16.10 -0.06
C SER A 279 -14.65 -14.72 -0.69
N ALA A 280 -13.64 -14.55 -1.53
CA ALA A 280 -13.35 -13.32 -2.23
C ALA A 280 -13.09 -13.57 -3.72
N VAL A 281 -13.48 -12.64 -4.56
CA VAL A 281 -13.28 -12.71 -6.02
C VAL A 281 -12.64 -11.41 -6.48
N ASP A 282 -11.55 -11.54 -7.22
CA ASP A 282 -10.84 -10.40 -7.78
C ASP A 282 -11.76 -9.60 -8.73
N PRO A 283 -11.91 -8.27 -8.57
CA PRO A 283 -12.76 -7.47 -9.44
C PRO A 283 -12.18 -7.32 -10.84
N GLY A 284 -13.02 -6.89 -11.80
CA GLY A 284 -12.63 -6.69 -13.20
C GLY A 284 -12.59 -7.98 -14.02
N VAL A 285 -11.70 -8.04 -14.99
CA VAL A 285 -11.52 -9.19 -15.90
C VAL A 285 -10.04 -9.45 -16.15
N ILE A 286 -9.68 -10.70 -16.48
CA ILE A 286 -8.32 -11.05 -16.90
C ILE A 286 -8.02 -10.41 -18.26
N ASP A 287 -7.03 -9.54 -18.30
CA ASP A 287 -6.53 -8.94 -19.54
C ASP A 287 -5.68 -9.97 -20.30
N PRO A 288 -5.96 -10.23 -21.59
CA PRO A 288 -5.24 -11.25 -22.36
C PRO A 288 -3.78 -10.88 -22.68
N VAL A 289 -3.40 -9.60 -22.55
CA VAL A 289 -2.04 -9.13 -22.85
C VAL A 289 -1.13 -9.27 -21.63
N ILE A 290 -1.61 -8.84 -20.46
CA ILE A 290 -0.81 -8.88 -19.23
C ILE A 290 -1.08 -10.11 -18.37
N GLY A 291 -2.15 -10.86 -18.64
CA GLY A 291 -2.51 -12.09 -17.91
C GLY A 291 -2.95 -11.84 -16.46
N ARG A 292 -3.40 -10.63 -16.14
CA ARG A 292 -3.79 -10.19 -14.79
C ARG A 292 -5.17 -9.54 -14.81
N PRO A 293 -5.88 -9.48 -13.68
CA PRO A 293 -7.14 -8.77 -13.59
C PRO A 293 -6.93 -7.27 -13.78
N VAL A 294 -7.86 -6.64 -14.50
CA VAL A 294 -7.86 -5.20 -14.81
C VAL A 294 -9.27 -4.62 -14.72
N MET A 295 -9.36 -3.34 -14.42
CA MET A 295 -10.63 -2.61 -14.31
C MET A 295 -11.11 -1.99 -15.63
N ASP A 296 -10.27 -1.93 -16.65
CA ASP A 296 -10.58 -1.36 -17.97
C ASP A 296 -9.80 -2.06 -19.08
N GLY A 297 -10.38 -2.14 -20.29
CA GLY A 297 -9.79 -2.85 -21.43
C GLY A 297 -8.72 -2.05 -22.21
N VAL A 298 -8.54 -0.76 -21.94
CA VAL A 298 -7.51 0.09 -22.56
C VAL A 298 -6.57 0.67 -21.53
N ALA A 299 -7.10 1.34 -20.50
CA ALA A 299 -6.29 1.78 -19.37
C ALA A 299 -5.63 0.59 -18.66
N GLY A 300 -6.28 -0.55 -18.64
CA GLY A 300 -5.88 -1.69 -17.85
C GLY A 300 -6.23 -1.48 -16.39
N ALA A 301 -5.42 -0.74 -15.64
CA ALA A 301 -5.52 -0.57 -14.21
C ALA A 301 -5.53 -1.94 -13.50
N ARG A 302 -4.35 -2.56 -13.45
CA ARG A 302 -4.07 -3.83 -12.78
C ARG A 302 -4.55 -3.78 -11.33
N ASN A 303 -5.22 -4.81 -10.87
CA ASN A 303 -5.87 -4.86 -9.56
C ASN A 303 -5.64 -6.17 -8.78
N ASP A 304 -4.47 -6.77 -8.90
CA ASP A 304 -4.10 -8.05 -8.30
C ASP A 304 -4.39 -8.18 -6.80
N LEU A 305 -4.41 -7.09 -6.05
CA LEU A 305 -4.68 -7.04 -4.62
C LEU A 305 -5.94 -6.24 -4.25
N ALA A 306 -6.77 -5.86 -5.22
CA ALA A 306 -7.99 -5.12 -4.93
C ALA A 306 -8.94 -5.90 -4.02
N PHE A 307 -8.88 -7.22 -4.08
CA PHE A 307 -9.63 -8.13 -3.21
C PHE A 307 -8.85 -8.58 -1.96
N ALA A 308 -7.64 -8.07 -1.71
CA ALA A 308 -6.95 -8.31 -0.45
C ALA A 308 -7.56 -7.45 0.67
N PRO A 309 -7.67 -8.01 1.90
CA PRO A 309 -8.33 -7.30 2.98
C PRO A 309 -7.46 -6.21 3.57
N SER A 310 -8.02 -5.02 3.69
CA SER A 310 -7.48 -4.00 4.58
C SER A 310 -8.26 -3.99 5.89
N ALA A 311 -7.58 -3.82 7.02
CA ALA A 311 -8.19 -3.92 8.34
C ALA A 311 -7.70 -2.85 9.31
N ASP A 312 -8.56 -2.50 10.27
CA ASP A 312 -8.19 -1.69 11.41
C ASP A 312 -8.90 -2.15 12.70
N ILE A 313 -8.37 -1.76 13.86
CA ILE A 313 -8.85 -2.19 15.18
C ILE A 313 -8.94 -1.00 16.13
N ALA A 314 -10.10 -0.83 16.76
CA ALA A 314 -10.35 0.20 17.77
C ALA A 314 -9.63 -0.10 19.09
N ASN A 315 -8.31 0.05 19.10
CA ASN A 315 -7.44 -0.37 20.20
C ASN A 315 -7.30 0.67 21.35
N GLY A 316 -8.04 1.79 21.26
CA GLY A 316 -8.04 2.82 22.30
C GLY A 316 -6.74 3.63 22.41
N ALA A 317 -5.87 3.61 21.40
CA ALA A 317 -4.63 4.39 21.42
C ALA A 317 -4.88 5.88 21.74
N PRO A 318 -3.98 6.53 22.51
CA PRO A 318 -2.69 6.05 23.00
C PRO A 318 -2.75 5.26 24.32
N THR A 319 -3.88 5.26 25.06
CA THR A 319 -3.96 4.65 26.40
C THR A 319 -4.46 3.21 26.41
N GLY A 320 -5.35 2.87 25.48
CA GLY A 320 -6.07 1.60 25.44
C GLY A 320 -7.27 1.50 26.40
N THR A 321 -7.56 2.53 27.20
CA THR A 321 -8.57 2.46 28.27
C THR A 321 -10.01 2.50 27.78
N ASP A 322 -10.27 3.07 26.60
CA ASP A 322 -11.57 3.18 25.93
C ASP A 322 -11.67 2.29 24.69
N ALA A 323 -10.75 1.33 24.57
CA ALA A 323 -10.73 0.40 23.44
C ALA A 323 -11.99 -0.47 23.40
N THR A 324 -12.67 -0.51 22.27
CA THR A 324 -13.71 -1.52 22.00
C THR A 324 -13.10 -2.80 21.41
N ASN A 325 -11.89 -2.72 20.89
CA ASN A 325 -11.18 -3.76 20.15
C ASN A 325 -12.01 -4.32 18.96
N GLN A 326 -12.95 -3.52 18.49
CA GLN A 326 -13.71 -3.87 17.28
C GLN A 326 -12.78 -3.89 16.07
N ILE A 327 -12.85 -4.98 15.32
CA ILE A 327 -12.12 -5.17 14.07
C ILE A 327 -13.06 -4.78 12.93
N VAL A 328 -12.57 -4.00 11.97
CA VAL A 328 -13.23 -3.69 10.71
C VAL A 328 -12.33 -4.15 9.57
N LEU A 329 -12.91 -4.86 8.61
CA LEU A 329 -12.23 -5.43 7.45
C LEU A 329 -12.97 -5.02 6.19
N THR A 330 -12.28 -4.56 5.14
CA THR A 330 -12.88 -4.24 3.83
C THR A 330 -12.03 -4.74 2.68
N TRP A 331 -12.68 -5.04 1.55
CA TRP A 331 -12.04 -5.36 0.26
C TRP A 331 -12.97 -5.00 -0.90
N ALA A 332 -12.40 -4.89 -2.10
CA ALA A 332 -13.19 -4.81 -3.33
C ALA A 332 -13.45 -6.23 -3.86
N ASP A 333 -14.67 -6.52 -4.26
CA ASP A 333 -15.10 -7.87 -4.63
C ASP A 333 -15.80 -7.90 -5.98
N GLY A 334 -15.41 -8.86 -6.82
CA GLY A 334 -15.93 -9.09 -8.17
C GLY A 334 -17.02 -10.16 -8.28
N ALA A 335 -17.49 -10.76 -7.19
CA ALA A 335 -18.42 -11.89 -7.22
C ALA A 335 -19.76 -11.60 -7.91
N GLN A 336 -20.20 -10.33 -7.95
CA GLN A 336 -21.40 -9.92 -8.66
C GLN A 336 -21.19 -9.72 -10.17
N GLY A 337 -19.97 -9.91 -10.65
CA GLY A 337 -19.56 -9.80 -12.05
C GLY A 337 -19.15 -8.40 -12.48
N LEU A 338 -18.68 -8.30 -13.71
CA LEU A 338 -18.15 -7.10 -14.31
C LEU A 338 -19.18 -5.96 -14.31
N ASN A 339 -18.76 -4.77 -13.93
CA ASN A 339 -19.57 -3.56 -13.73
C ASN A 339 -20.55 -3.63 -12.54
N HIS A 340 -20.41 -4.65 -11.69
CA HIS A 340 -21.18 -4.84 -10.47
C HIS A 340 -20.28 -5.14 -9.28
N GLU A 341 -19.02 -4.73 -9.36
CA GLU A 341 -18.05 -4.86 -8.30
C GLU A 341 -18.53 -4.15 -7.03
N GLN A 342 -18.25 -4.73 -5.87
CA GLN A 342 -18.73 -4.23 -4.59
C GLN A 342 -17.59 -3.94 -3.63
N LEU A 343 -17.74 -2.94 -2.79
CA LEU A 343 -16.95 -2.81 -1.57
C LEU A 343 -17.66 -3.62 -0.48
N LEU A 344 -16.99 -4.67 -0.01
CA LEU A 344 -17.51 -5.52 1.06
C LEU A 344 -16.85 -5.19 2.39
N MET A 345 -17.59 -5.39 3.48
CA MET A 345 -17.13 -5.16 4.85
C MET A 345 -17.55 -6.30 5.77
N MET A 346 -16.63 -6.68 6.67
CA MET A 346 -16.89 -7.54 7.82
C MET A 346 -16.44 -6.87 9.11
N THR A 347 -17.06 -7.23 10.23
CA THR A 347 -16.69 -6.73 11.56
C THR A 347 -16.67 -7.83 12.61
N SER A 348 -15.83 -7.65 13.63
CA SER A 348 -15.80 -8.52 14.81
C SER A 348 -15.72 -7.67 16.07
N THR A 349 -16.56 -7.99 17.07
CA THR A 349 -16.53 -7.39 18.41
C THR A 349 -16.03 -8.35 19.49
N ASN A 350 -15.53 -9.52 19.09
CA ASN A 350 -15.08 -10.58 20.01
C ASN A 350 -13.64 -11.08 19.70
N GLY A 351 -12.78 -10.16 19.24
CA GLY A 351 -11.38 -10.44 18.98
C GLY A 351 -11.14 -11.44 17.85
N GLY A 352 -11.98 -11.41 16.81
CA GLY A 352 -11.86 -12.28 15.64
C GLY A 352 -12.38 -13.70 15.84
N ALA A 353 -13.04 -14.00 16.98
CA ALA A 353 -13.62 -15.33 17.20
C ALA A 353 -14.80 -15.59 16.24
N SER A 354 -15.51 -14.55 15.86
CA SER A 354 -16.50 -14.57 14.78
C SER A 354 -16.61 -13.19 14.12
N PHE A 355 -17.09 -13.16 12.90
CA PHE A 355 -17.33 -11.94 12.13
C PHE A 355 -18.80 -11.86 11.68
N THR A 356 -19.32 -10.64 11.63
CA THR A 356 -20.59 -10.29 10.99
C THR A 356 -20.31 -9.79 9.59
N GLY A 357 -21.12 -10.18 8.62
CA GLY A 357 -20.94 -9.90 7.20
C GLY A 357 -20.48 -11.14 6.42
N PRO A 358 -19.95 -11.01 5.16
CA PRO A 358 -19.73 -9.75 4.47
C PRO A 358 -21.03 -9.03 4.09
N ALA A 359 -20.99 -7.71 4.14
CA ALA A 359 -22.09 -6.83 3.70
C ALA A 359 -21.54 -5.78 2.73
N ALA A 360 -22.32 -5.48 1.68
CA ALA A 360 -21.94 -4.43 0.75
C ALA A 360 -22.08 -3.04 1.40
N VAL A 361 -21.03 -2.24 1.29
CA VAL A 361 -21.03 -0.83 1.67
C VAL A 361 -21.62 -0.02 0.53
N PRO A 362 -22.64 0.81 0.77
CA PRO A 362 -23.21 1.66 -0.27
C PRO A 362 -22.20 2.68 -0.78
N LEU A 363 -21.99 2.72 -2.09
CA LEU A 363 -21.13 3.67 -2.78
C LEU A 363 -21.97 4.66 -3.59
N ALA A 364 -21.33 5.71 -4.11
CA ALA A 364 -21.98 6.59 -5.08
C ALA A 364 -22.40 5.78 -6.32
N ALA A 365 -23.54 6.15 -6.91
CA ALA A 365 -24.10 5.42 -8.04
C ALA A 365 -23.11 5.37 -9.22
N GLY A 366 -22.83 4.18 -9.72
CA GLY A 366 -21.91 3.93 -10.82
C GLY A 366 -20.47 3.72 -10.40
N ASP A 367 -20.12 3.88 -9.13
CA ASP A 367 -18.77 3.57 -8.64
C ASP A 367 -18.51 2.06 -8.64
N ARG A 368 -17.43 1.66 -9.27
CA ARG A 368 -16.88 0.32 -9.30
C ARG A 368 -15.62 0.31 -8.43
N PRO A 369 -15.67 -0.19 -7.19
CA PRO A 369 -14.55 -0.12 -6.25
C PRO A 369 -13.36 -0.93 -6.77
N TYR A 370 -12.18 -0.43 -6.42
CA TYR A 370 -10.92 -0.91 -6.96
C TYR A 370 -9.92 -1.20 -5.84
N TYR A 371 -9.65 -0.24 -4.93
CA TYR A 371 -8.94 -0.45 -3.66
C TYR A 371 -9.70 0.21 -2.53
N THR A 372 -9.60 -0.37 -1.33
CA THR A 372 -10.30 0.12 -0.15
C THR A 372 -9.44 0.00 1.10
N ALA A 373 -9.59 0.95 2.02
CA ALA A 373 -8.93 0.92 3.33
C ALA A 373 -9.85 1.48 4.41
N PRO A 374 -10.26 0.66 5.39
CA PRO A 374 -11.00 1.13 6.54
C PRO A 374 -10.06 1.71 7.59
N ALA A 375 -10.60 2.61 8.41
CA ALA A 375 -10.05 2.98 9.70
C ALA A 375 -11.20 3.13 10.69
N ILE A 376 -11.04 2.61 11.90
CA ILE A 376 -11.98 2.80 12.99
C ILE A 376 -11.36 3.74 14.02
N SER A 377 -12.15 4.70 14.54
CA SER A 377 -11.66 5.60 15.58
C SER A 377 -11.13 4.79 16.78
N PRO A 378 -10.09 5.26 17.49
CA PRO A 378 -9.46 4.51 18.56
C PRO A 378 -10.44 4.02 19.64
N ASN A 379 -11.49 4.80 19.94
CA ASN A 379 -12.57 4.47 20.87
C ASN A 379 -13.70 3.64 20.25
N GLY A 380 -13.65 3.38 18.93
CA GLY A 380 -14.61 2.54 18.23
C GLY A 380 -15.99 3.16 18.02
N THR A 381 -16.08 4.50 17.94
CA THR A 381 -17.34 5.22 17.70
C THR A 381 -17.60 5.52 16.23
N ASP A 382 -16.55 5.47 15.38
CA ASP A 382 -16.63 5.91 13.98
C ASP A 382 -15.83 5.00 13.07
N VAL A 383 -16.36 4.69 11.90
CA VAL A 383 -15.66 4.01 10.81
C VAL A 383 -15.55 4.94 9.62
N TYR A 384 -14.34 5.05 9.09
CA TYR A 384 -14.03 5.74 7.85
C TYR A 384 -13.51 4.74 6.83
N ILE A 385 -13.87 4.90 5.55
CA ILE A 385 -13.36 4.05 4.48
C ILE A 385 -12.89 4.94 3.33
N THR A 386 -11.61 4.89 3.01
CA THR A 386 -11.10 5.44 1.75
C THR A 386 -11.20 4.37 0.68
N TYR A 387 -11.63 4.75 -0.52
CA TYR A 387 -11.63 3.86 -1.68
C TYR A 387 -11.28 4.60 -2.96
N ASN A 388 -10.66 3.89 -3.92
CA ASN A 388 -10.63 4.26 -5.31
C ASN A 388 -11.76 3.54 -6.07
N ALA A 389 -12.33 4.20 -7.07
CA ALA A 389 -13.33 3.60 -7.93
C ALA A 389 -13.26 4.12 -9.37
N PHE A 390 -13.53 3.22 -10.32
CA PHE A 390 -13.92 3.60 -11.67
C PHE A 390 -15.37 4.09 -11.64
N THR A 391 -15.64 5.24 -12.26
CA THR A 391 -16.99 5.83 -12.37
C THR A 391 -17.64 5.55 -13.71
N THR A 392 -16.99 4.73 -14.54
CA THR A 392 -17.46 4.33 -15.87
C THR A 392 -17.46 2.81 -15.98
N PRO A 393 -18.36 2.23 -16.78
CA PRO A 393 -18.32 0.80 -17.10
C PRO A 393 -17.01 0.40 -17.75
N PHE A 394 -16.65 -0.89 -17.65
CA PHE A 394 -15.56 -1.49 -18.40
C PHE A 394 -15.74 -1.27 -19.91
N ARG A 395 -14.66 -0.88 -20.60
CA ARG A 395 -14.66 -0.59 -22.02
C ARG A 395 -13.44 -1.18 -22.72
N ASN A 396 -13.65 -1.64 -23.95
CA ASN A 396 -12.60 -2.16 -24.84
C ASN A 396 -12.32 -1.22 -26.04
N ASP A 397 -12.72 0.04 -25.95
CA ASP A 397 -12.55 1.02 -27.02
C ASP A 397 -11.80 2.26 -26.53
N THR A 398 -11.37 3.12 -27.47
CA THR A 398 -10.68 4.38 -27.21
C THR A 398 -11.59 5.60 -27.38
N SER A 399 -12.87 5.40 -27.66
CA SER A 399 -13.81 6.46 -28.09
C SER A 399 -14.35 7.33 -26.96
N SER A 400 -14.21 6.88 -25.72
CA SER A 400 -14.82 7.53 -24.57
C SER A 400 -13.85 7.65 -23.40
N PRO A 401 -13.85 8.78 -22.69
CA PRO A 401 -13.03 8.93 -21.48
C PRO A 401 -13.46 7.93 -20.39
N ARG A 402 -12.53 7.64 -19.49
CA ARG A 402 -12.77 6.88 -18.27
C ARG A 402 -12.83 7.85 -17.09
N GLY A 403 -13.36 7.37 -15.98
CA GLY A 403 -13.33 8.12 -14.75
C GLY A 403 -12.77 7.29 -13.62
N LEU A 404 -11.74 7.81 -12.96
CA LEU A 404 -11.21 7.32 -11.69
C LEU A 404 -11.40 8.39 -10.63
N VAL A 405 -11.79 7.98 -9.42
CA VAL A 405 -12.02 8.88 -8.29
C VAL A 405 -11.53 8.22 -6.99
N GLY A 406 -11.10 9.03 -6.04
CA GLY A 406 -10.94 8.64 -4.64
C GLY A 406 -12.02 9.28 -3.78
N ALA A 407 -12.48 8.58 -2.74
CA ALA A 407 -13.50 9.09 -1.83
C ALA A 407 -13.29 8.57 -0.41
N ILE A 408 -13.87 9.30 0.57
CA ILE A 408 -13.92 8.91 1.98
C ILE A 408 -15.37 8.79 2.40
N LEU A 409 -15.75 7.64 2.92
CA LEU A 409 -17.04 7.38 3.57
C LEU A 409 -16.88 7.44 5.09
N HIS A 410 -18.00 7.66 5.77
CA HIS A 410 -18.10 7.63 7.24
C HIS A 410 -19.40 6.97 7.67
N ALA A 411 -19.36 6.27 8.78
CA ALA A 411 -20.52 5.78 9.52
C ALA A 411 -20.25 5.80 11.02
N ASP A 412 -21.25 6.19 11.82
CA ASP A 412 -21.22 6.05 13.28
C ASP A 412 -21.27 4.59 13.69
N VAL A 413 -20.68 4.30 14.86
CA VAL A 413 -20.75 2.97 15.49
C VAL A 413 -21.41 3.08 16.85
N THR A 414 -22.50 2.34 17.05
CA THR A 414 -23.24 2.32 18.31
C THR A 414 -23.34 0.88 18.82
N GLY A 415 -22.74 0.61 19.97
CA GLY A 415 -22.76 -0.73 20.57
C GLY A 415 -22.15 -1.81 19.67
N GLY A 416 -21.17 -1.46 18.85
CA GLY A 416 -20.53 -2.34 17.87
C GLY A 416 -21.26 -2.47 16.53
N ALA A 417 -22.47 -1.94 16.41
CA ALA A 417 -23.22 -1.90 15.15
C ALA A 417 -22.81 -0.67 14.34
N ILE A 418 -22.40 -0.89 13.07
CA ILE A 418 -22.05 0.19 12.14
C ILE A 418 -23.33 0.72 11.49
N GLY A 419 -23.49 2.03 11.52
CA GLY A 419 -24.61 2.77 10.96
C GLY A 419 -24.57 2.87 9.43
N ALA A 420 -25.38 3.76 8.89
CA ALA A 420 -25.43 4.03 7.46
C ALA A 420 -24.22 4.87 7.03
N PHE A 421 -23.56 4.47 5.93
CA PHE A 421 -22.45 5.20 5.36
C PHE A 421 -22.92 6.46 4.59
N GLY A 422 -22.22 7.56 4.80
CA GLY A 422 -22.30 8.79 4.03
C GLY A 422 -20.94 9.18 3.45
N THR A 423 -20.93 9.88 2.32
CA THR A 423 -19.70 10.40 1.71
C THR A 423 -19.28 11.69 2.39
N LEU A 424 -18.08 11.75 2.99
CA LEU A 424 -17.51 12.98 3.58
C LEU A 424 -16.61 13.74 2.61
N ALA A 425 -15.88 13.03 1.77
CA ALA A 425 -15.02 13.63 0.76
C ALA A 425 -15.05 12.82 -0.53
N ARG A 426 -14.99 13.53 -1.66
CA ARG A 426 -14.85 12.92 -2.99
C ARG A 426 -13.96 13.79 -3.84
N GLY A 427 -12.94 13.18 -4.42
CA GLY A 427 -11.99 13.83 -5.29
C GLY A 427 -12.57 14.24 -6.64
N ALA A 428 -11.83 15.01 -7.41
CA ALA A 428 -12.15 15.23 -8.81
C ALA A 428 -11.94 13.94 -9.61
N VAL A 429 -12.72 13.78 -10.68
CA VAL A 429 -12.58 12.64 -11.59
C VAL A 429 -11.43 12.89 -12.55
N GLY A 430 -10.51 11.93 -12.72
CA GLY A 430 -9.48 11.91 -13.72
C GLY A 430 -9.61 10.71 -14.65
N ASP A 431 -8.97 10.74 -15.82
CA ASP A 431 -8.97 9.61 -16.75
C ASP A 431 -7.74 8.72 -16.49
N PRO A 432 -7.92 7.48 -16.01
CA PRO A 432 -6.78 6.60 -15.70
C PRO A 432 -5.94 6.20 -16.91
N ARG A 433 -6.44 6.36 -18.15
CA ARG A 433 -5.64 6.15 -19.35
C ARG A 433 -4.45 7.11 -19.45
N ALA A 434 -4.57 8.25 -18.77
CA ALA A 434 -3.54 9.30 -18.75
C ALA A 434 -2.35 8.98 -17.84
N SER A 435 -2.43 7.97 -17.00
CA SER A 435 -1.30 7.53 -16.20
C SER A 435 -0.37 6.61 -16.99
N SER A 436 0.83 6.37 -16.49
CA SER A 436 1.85 5.58 -17.20
C SER A 436 2.44 4.49 -16.31
N GLN A 437 2.89 3.44 -16.97
CA GLN A 437 3.74 2.41 -16.43
C GLN A 437 5.00 2.34 -17.29
N ASN A 438 6.13 1.88 -16.72
CA ASN A 438 7.42 1.87 -17.43
C ASN A 438 7.34 1.33 -18.88
N ASN A 439 6.68 0.17 -19.06
CA ASN A 439 6.55 -0.45 -20.38
C ASN A 439 5.37 0.08 -21.20
N LEU A 440 4.53 0.94 -20.63
CA LEU A 440 3.35 1.57 -21.23
C LEU A 440 2.22 0.61 -21.64
N THR A 441 2.35 -0.69 -21.42
CA THR A 441 1.39 -1.70 -21.90
C THR A 441 0.02 -1.59 -21.26
N ALA A 442 -0.02 -1.22 -20.00
CA ALA A 442 -1.21 -1.01 -19.20
C ALA A 442 -0.91 -0.04 -18.07
N GLU A 443 -1.98 0.53 -17.50
CA GLU A 443 -1.89 1.37 -16.32
C GLU A 443 -1.59 0.55 -15.07
N PHE A 444 -0.78 1.11 -14.18
CA PHE A 444 -0.56 0.59 -12.83
C PHE A 444 -0.57 1.76 -11.84
N LEU A 445 -1.63 1.86 -11.06
CA LEU A 445 -1.86 2.93 -10.09
C LEU A 445 -1.44 2.56 -8.66
N GLY A 446 -0.65 1.49 -8.49
CA GLY A 446 -0.30 0.92 -7.19
C GLY A 446 -1.34 -0.06 -6.68
N ASP A 447 -1.06 -0.68 -5.54
CA ASP A 447 -1.87 -1.75 -4.94
C ASP A 447 -2.60 -1.31 -3.67
N TYR A 448 -2.43 -0.05 -3.23
CA TYR A 448 -2.89 0.38 -1.91
C TYR A 448 -3.53 1.76 -1.90
N VAL A 449 -4.50 1.94 -1.02
CA VAL A 449 -4.98 3.22 -0.47
C VAL A 449 -4.98 3.11 1.05
N TYR A 450 -4.93 4.23 1.78
CA TYR A 450 -4.88 4.19 3.23
C TYR A 450 -5.78 5.22 3.88
N THR A 451 -6.30 4.85 5.05
CA THR A 451 -7.04 5.72 5.96
C THR A 451 -6.41 5.64 7.36
N ALA A 452 -6.35 6.78 8.02
CA ALA A 452 -6.00 6.85 9.44
C ALA A 452 -7.08 7.64 10.18
N ALA A 453 -7.69 7.03 11.20
CA ALA A 453 -8.72 7.67 12.01
C ALA A 453 -8.14 8.22 13.32
N THR A 454 -8.74 9.29 13.78
CA THR A 454 -8.57 9.86 15.11
C THR A 454 -9.91 9.77 15.85
N ARG A 455 -10.01 10.34 17.07
CA ARG A 455 -11.29 10.45 17.80
C ARG A 455 -12.23 11.53 17.24
N THR A 456 -11.77 12.34 16.30
CA THR A 456 -12.51 13.53 15.82
C THR A 456 -12.53 13.65 14.31
N GLY A 457 -12.11 12.60 13.60
CA GLY A 457 -12.07 12.61 12.14
C GLY A 457 -11.03 11.65 11.58
N ALA A 458 -10.80 11.73 10.29
CA ALA A 458 -9.84 10.87 9.57
C ALA A 458 -9.09 11.61 8.48
N VAL A 459 -8.00 10.99 8.03
CA VAL A 459 -7.30 11.36 6.81
C VAL A 459 -7.23 10.13 5.92
N GLY A 460 -7.69 10.28 4.67
CA GLY A 460 -7.56 9.27 3.63
C GLY A 460 -6.65 9.76 2.51
N VAL A 461 -5.87 8.84 1.93
CA VAL A 461 -5.04 9.09 0.75
C VAL A 461 -5.34 8.06 -0.33
N TRP A 462 -5.31 8.48 -1.59
CA TRP A 462 -5.66 7.65 -2.73
C TRP A 462 -4.88 8.00 -3.99
N ASN A 463 -4.84 7.08 -4.94
CA ASN A 463 -4.25 7.29 -6.25
C ASN A 463 -5.15 8.16 -7.11
N ASP A 464 -4.58 9.13 -7.80
CA ASP A 464 -5.33 10.16 -8.53
C ASP A 464 -4.66 10.51 -9.86
N VAL A 465 -5.46 10.76 -10.87
CA VAL A 465 -5.02 11.09 -12.24
C VAL A 465 -5.65 12.38 -12.77
N ARG A 466 -6.24 13.21 -11.89
CA ARG A 466 -6.89 14.46 -12.27
C ARG A 466 -5.97 15.48 -12.95
N SER A 467 -4.68 15.38 -12.68
CA SER A 467 -3.64 16.28 -13.22
C SER A 467 -3.00 15.77 -14.51
N ALA A 468 -3.35 14.55 -14.93
CA ALA A 468 -2.80 13.91 -16.12
C ALA A 468 -3.70 14.14 -17.35
N ALA A 469 -3.10 14.11 -18.52
CA ALA A 469 -3.82 14.16 -19.80
C ALA A 469 -3.65 12.85 -20.58
N ASP A 470 -4.75 12.35 -21.12
CA ASP A 470 -4.77 11.13 -21.94
C ASP A 470 -3.89 11.26 -23.21
N CYS A 471 -3.37 10.13 -23.67
CA CYS A 471 -2.56 10.04 -24.88
C CYS A 471 -3.24 9.13 -25.93
N PRO A 472 -3.94 9.70 -26.92
CA PRO A 472 -4.65 8.91 -27.94
C PRO A 472 -3.75 7.95 -28.74
N ALA A 473 -2.49 8.30 -28.97
CA ALA A 473 -1.53 7.43 -29.64
C ALA A 473 -1.22 6.18 -28.81
N LEU A 474 -1.07 6.35 -27.50
CA LEU A 474 -0.84 5.25 -26.57
C LEU A 474 -2.08 4.38 -26.42
N ASP A 475 -3.27 4.97 -26.36
CA ASP A 475 -4.53 4.23 -26.33
C ASP A 475 -4.70 3.35 -27.55
N ALA A 476 -4.42 3.89 -28.74
CA ALA A 476 -4.48 3.13 -29.99
C ALA A 476 -3.48 1.95 -29.98
N TRP A 477 -2.28 2.16 -29.47
CA TRP A 477 -1.28 1.11 -29.34
C TRP A 477 -1.70 0.06 -28.30
N ARG A 478 -2.14 0.46 -27.11
CA ARG A 478 -2.64 -0.46 -26.06
C ARG A 478 -3.80 -1.33 -26.60
N LEU A 479 -4.74 -0.71 -27.31
CA LEU A 479 -5.85 -1.45 -27.92
C LEU A 479 -5.35 -2.44 -28.99
N SER A 480 -4.34 -2.07 -29.78
CA SER A 480 -3.77 -2.94 -30.81
C SER A 480 -3.15 -4.22 -30.25
N LEU A 481 -2.55 -4.17 -29.06
CA LEU A 481 -2.01 -5.34 -28.38
C LEU A 481 -3.11 -6.37 -28.05
N ARG A 482 -4.32 -5.91 -27.77
CA ARG A 482 -5.48 -6.72 -27.40
C ARG A 482 -6.26 -7.24 -28.61
N THR A 483 -6.26 -6.48 -29.70
CA THR A 483 -7.00 -6.82 -30.93
C THR A 483 -6.15 -7.55 -31.98
N GLY A 484 -4.83 -7.63 -31.77
CA GLY A 484 -3.88 -8.20 -32.74
C GLY A 484 -3.65 -7.34 -33.98
N THR A 485 -4.07 -6.07 -33.95
CA THR A 485 -3.77 -5.11 -35.03
C THR A 485 -2.36 -4.54 -34.84
N SER A 486 -1.74 -4.05 -35.91
CA SER A 486 -0.39 -3.48 -35.85
C SER A 486 -0.47 -1.96 -35.73
N VAL A 487 -0.09 -1.44 -34.58
CA VAL A 487 0.13 0.00 -34.34
C VAL A 487 1.54 0.19 -33.80
N THR A 488 2.26 1.17 -34.31
CA THR A 488 3.59 1.49 -33.82
C THR A 488 3.51 1.98 -32.37
N LYS A 489 4.37 1.48 -31.50
CA LYS A 489 4.47 1.95 -30.11
C LYS A 489 4.85 3.44 -30.13
N PRO A 490 4.11 4.32 -29.45
CA PRO A 490 4.39 5.75 -29.47
C PRO A 490 5.64 6.08 -28.64
N ALA A 491 6.20 7.26 -28.92
CA ALA A 491 7.24 7.90 -28.13
C ALA A 491 6.58 8.93 -27.19
N PRO A 492 6.44 8.67 -25.87
CA PRO A 492 5.62 9.50 -24.98
C PRO A 492 5.97 11.00 -25.01
N GLN A 493 7.25 11.34 -25.08
CA GLN A 493 7.71 12.74 -25.12
C GLN A 493 7.36 13.49 -26.42
N GLN A 494 7.01 12.74 -27.49
CA GLN A 494 6.71 13.31 -28.80
C GLN A 494 5.23 13.20 -29.16
N ASP A 495 4.61 12.08 -28.79
CA ASP A 495 3.29 11.70 -29.26
C ASP A 495 2.20 11.93 -28.21
N CYS A 496 2.58 12.14 -26.92
CA CYS A 496 1.65 12.37 -25.82
C CYS A 496 1.67 13.84 -25.35
N PRO A 497 0.58 14.30 -24.71
CA PRO A 497 0.58 15.59 -24.00
C PRO A 497 1.66 15.64 -22.91
N ALA A 498 2.15 16.84 -22.59
CA ALA A 498 3.23 17.04 -21.61
C ALA A 498 2.86 16.57 -20.17
N THR A 499 1.57 16.46 -19.88
CA THR A 499 1.07 15.98 -18.57
C THR A 499 0.67 14.50 -18.59
N PHE A 500 0.92 13.77 -19.68
CA PHE A 500 0.76 12.31 -19.68
C PHE A 500 1.71 11.67 -18.66
N GLY A 501 1.21 10.69 -17.92
CA GLY A 501 1.98 10.03 -16.85
C GLY A 501 1.98 10.74 -15.50
N ASN A 502 1.32 11.91 -15.40
CA ASN A 502 1.25 12.68 -14.16
C ASN A 502 0.16 12.15 -13.21
N SER A 503 0.34 10.93 -12.72
CA SER A 503 -0.45 10.39 -11.62
C SER A 503 0.17 10.78 -10.28
N ASP A 504 -0.68 11.10 -9.30
CA ASP A 504 -0.27 11.62 -8.00
C ASP A 504 -1.01 10.89 -6.87
N ILE A 505 -0.55 11.08 -5.65
CA ILE A 505 -1.32 10.75 -4.45
C ILE A 505 -2.04 12.01 -3.97
N PHE A 506 -3.37 11.93 -3.89
CA PHE A 506 -4.20 12.93 -3.27
C PHE A 506 -4.79 12.41 -1.96
N GLY A 507 -5.29 13.31 -1.14
CA GLY A 507 -5.94 12.95 0.11
C GLY A 507 -6.91 14.02 0.57
N ALA A 508 -7.71 13.67 1.58
CA ALA A 508 -8.56 14.60 2.30
C ALA A 508 -8.49 14.35 3.80
N ALA A 509 -8.54 15.43 4.54
CA ALA A 509 -8.81 15.42 5.97
C ALA A 509 -10.30 15.69 6.18
N VAL A 510 -10.96 14.85 6.96
CA VAL A 510 -12.38 14.97 7.28
C VAL A 510 -12.57 15.00 8.78
N THR A 511 -13.53 15.81 9.24
CA THR A 511 -13.95 15.83 10.63
C THR A 511 -15.11 14.87 10.84
N ASP A 512 -15.23 14.33 12.03
CA ASP A 512 -16.43 13.60 12.45
C ASP A 512 -17.64 14.52 12.35
N PRO A 513 -18.69 14.14 11.60
CA PRO A 513 -19.90 14.96 11.46
C PRO A 513 -20.84 14.85 12.67
N THR A 514 -20.62 13.88 13.57
CA THR A 514 -21.49 13.54 14.72
C THR A 514 -20.70 13.37 16.02
N PRO A 515 -19.85 14.35 16.45
CA PRO A 515 -18.89 14.22 17.52
C PRO A 515 -19.51 13.99 18.90
#